data_29864b6c0293785ab84d0496677a29f2
#
_entry.id   29864b6c0293785ab84d0496677a29f2
#
_cell.length_a   1.000
_cell.length_b   1.000
_cell.length_c   1.000
_cell.angle_alpha   90.00
_cell.angle_beta   90.00
_cell.angle_gamma   90.00
#
_symmetry.space_group_name_H-M   'P 1'
#
loop_
_entity.id
_entity.type
_entity.pdbx_description
1 polymer ?
#
loop_
_entity_poly.entity_id
_entity_poly.type
_entity_poly.pdbx_seq_one_letter_code
_entity_poly.pdbx_strand_id
1 'polypeptide(L)'
;MGPPPTMPGSPKSPKSPRRSGGSPFASSPMLEISPGLILAIVAALAALAVGMLDLTHEVTLGIDLGTTYSVAATCDKGEVSVVVDDITGSMGAVGGDGATVPSVVHFERPAFALARGERWNRPWKTDHTAVVGTTRELKERLREFKSRRDGARSSNDAAVVRVGSTVGAAAAALRDASPALTVYDAKRLIGRTFDDPIVQEELNHLPFHVIENTWPPRPRDAAIGAPLLGVSMPYKRLMPSDRTQVLVIPPEEVGARILSHLKRHSERSLPFFRRNMGFTFGSLTVSVPVGFTKEQRAATLRAANRAGFATARLLEEPVAAAIAYGLHEDDRERTVLVYDLGGGTLDVAVLRLERSSRTFLVLGTAGDPHLGGEDFDRALVGWLRTRLESAGYHLPSDDSARWEEVALRVMERAKRSLSEVERVGVRACGDEDLAEDGDPEPTFSVYELRPLLEDDGSQREDPPGFACTTVWLTRDDLASSCSDLVDRAMSPVSEALHNAGDVDPDEIDDVVIVGGSSRLTVIRRRLSEAFHGRDVHHTVNPDTAIAVGAARSYAC
;
A
#
# COMPACT_ATOMS: atom_id res chain seq x y z
N MET A 1 -51.97 92.61 13.83
CA MET A 1 -51.81 93.78 14.71
C MET A 1 -50.36 93.84 15.19
N GLY A 2 -49.71 94.89 14.85
CA GLY A 2 -48.32 95.17 15.01
C GLY A 2 -48.00 95.60 16.42
N PRO A 3 -46.96 96.33 16.69
CA PRO A 3 -45.80 96.64 15.81
C PRO A 3 -44.47 96.57 16.57
N PRO A 4 -43.50 97.18 15.95
CA PRO A 4 -42.07 96.90 16.16
C PRO A 4 -41.45 97.97 17.06
N PRO A 5 -40.27 98.48 16.91
CA PRO A 5 -38.89 97.97 16.87
C PRO A 5 -38.01 98.61 17.94
N THR A 6 -36.72 98.26 17.99
CA THR A 6 -35.68 99.32 18.00
C THR A 6 -34.28 98.73 18.11
N MET A 7 -33.46 99.08 17.20
CA MET A 7 -32.01 99.31 17.31
C MET A 7 -31.74 100.65 17.97
N PRO A 8 -30.51 101.08 18.27
CA PRO A 8 -29.16 100.61 18.01
C PRO A 8 -28.13 100.79 19.16
N GLY A 9 -26.88 100.44 18.93
CA GLY A 9 -25.79 100.98 19.74
C GLY A 9 -24.46 100.24 19.58
N SER A 10 -23.67 100.62 18.59
CA SER A 10 -22.23 100.34 18.49
C SER A 10 -21.43 101.47 19.25
N PRO A 11 -20.10 101.43 19.24
CA PRO A 11 -19.07 100.39 19.44
C PRO A 11 -18.05 100.81 20.54
N LYS A 12 -17.22 99.91 21.02
CA LYS A 12 -15.91 100.24 21.57
C LYS A 12 -14.91 99.10 21.38
N SER A 13 -13.92 99.32 20.58
CA SER A 13 -12.66 98.59 20.42
C SER A 13 -11.65 99.00 21.51
N PRO A 14 -10.42 98.48 21.49
CA PRO A 14 -9.99 97.09 21.90
C PRO A 14 -8.89 97.22 23.00
N LYS A 15 -8.62 96.18 23.70
CA LYS A 15 -7.34 96.00 24.43
C LYS A 15 -6.82 94.61 24.23
N SER A 16 -5.65 94.52 23.62
CA SER A 16 -4.82 93.35 23.53
C SER A 16 -4.30 92.90 24.88
N PRO A 17 -4.17 91.66 25.15
CA PRO A 17 -3.19 91.10 26.07
C PRO A 17 -2.23 90.13 25.43
N ARG A 18 -1.05 90.35 25.74
CA ARG A 18 0.20 89.59 25.81
C ARG A 18 0.13 88.12 25.41
N ARG A 19 0.99 87.78 24.46
CA ARG A 19 1.53 86.44 24.18
C ARG A 19 2.15 85.87 25.45
N SER A 20 1.65 84.70 25.91
CA SER A 20 2.42 83.70 26.63
C SER A 20 2.52 82.45 25.75
N GLY A 21 3.74 82.17 25.39
CA GLY A 21 4.03 80.96 24.57
C GLY A 21 3.76 79.69 25.36
N GLY A 22 3.02 78.83 24.76
CA GLY A 22 2.79 77.50 25.23
C GLY A 22 2.47 76.65 23.98
N SER A 23 3.46 76.04 23.44
CA SER A 23 3.34 75.03 22.39
C SER A 23 2.63 73.80 22.97
N PRO A 24 1.51 73.35 22.41
CA PRO A 24 1.00 72.04 22.72
C PRO A 24 1.64 71.03 21.74
N PHE A 25 2.86 70.62 22.05
CA PHE A 25 3.26 69.30 21.61
C PHE A 25 2.44 68.31 22.44
N ALA A 26 1.34 67.79 21.85
CA ALA A 26 0.67 66.62 22.34
C ALA A 26 1.69 65.50 22.27
N SER A 27 2.21 65.09 23.40
CA SER A 27 2.93 63.81 23.54
C SER A 27 1.94 62.69 23.19
N SER A 28 2.11 62.13 22.03
CA SER A 28 1.50 60.85 21.71
C SER A 28 1.83 59.89 22.83
N PRO A 29 0.88 59.12 23.35
CA PRO A 29 1.20 58.11 24.34
C PRO A 29 2.14 57.12 23.66
N MET A 30 3.39 57.07 24.10
CA MET A 30 4.27 55.96 23.78
C MET A 30 3.56 54.72 24.31
N LEU A 31 3.22 53.81 23.41
CA LEU A 31 2.72 52.47 23.77
C LEU A 31 3.83 51.82 24.62
N GLU A 32 3.68 51.82 25.93
CA GLU A 32 4.53 51.02 26.81
C GLU A 32 4.22 49.54 26.53
N ILE A 33 5.04 48.93 25.65
CA ILE A 33 4.98 47.49 25.39
C ILE A 33 5.43 46.82 26.68
N SER A 34 4.51 46.09 27.33
CA SER A 34 4.84 45.39 28.55
C SER A 34 5.99 44.42 28.33
N PRO A 35 6.90 44.23 29.29
CA PRO A 35 8.00 43.29 29.17
C PRO A 35 7.51 41.87 28.83
N GLY A 36 6.32 41.48 29.29
CA GLY A 36 5.66 40.21 28.95
C GLY A 36 5.28 40.10 27.47
N LEU A 37 4.85 41.19 26.83
CA LEU A 37 4.52 41.19 25.41
C LEU A 37 5.80 41.10 24.56
N ILE A 38 6.89 41.77 24.97
CA ILE A 38 8.19 41.65 24.30
C ILE A 38 8.70 40.21 24.38
N LEU A 39 8.63 39.58 25.56
CA LEU A 39 9.05 38.20 25.74
C LEU A 39 8.20 37.22 24.87
N ALA A 40 6.88 37.44 24.80
CA ALA A 40 5.99 36.66 23.96
C ALA A 40 6.30 36.81 22.46
N ILE A 41 6.60 38.06 22.01
CA ILE A 41 7.00 38.30 20.61
C ILE A 41 8.36 37.64 20.30
N VAL A 42 9.34 37.76 21.21
CA VAL A 42 10.65 37.11 21.03
C VAL A 42 10.51 35.60 21.00
N ALA A 43 9.71 35.03 21.90
CA ALA A 43 9.42 33.58 21.88
C ALA A 43 8.70 33.12 20.59
N ALA A 44 7.74 33.91 20.10
CA ALA A 44 7.05 33.64 18.84
C ALA A 44 7.99 33.73 17.62
N LEU A 45 8.87 34.76 17.59
CA LEU A 45 9.87 34.92 16.54
C LEU A 45 10.93 33.79 16.57
N ALA A 46 11.34 33.37 17.78
CA ALA A 46 12.26 32.25 17.95
C ALA A 46 11.60 30.93 17.49
N ALA A 47 10.34 30.70 17.85
CA ALA A 47 9.59 29.53 17.39
C ALA A 47 9.41 29.54 15.85
N LEU A 48 9.14 30.72 15.27
CA LEU A 48 9.03 30.91 13.84
C LEU A 48 10.39 30.64 13.14
N ALA A 49 11.48 31.13 13.69
CA ALA A 49 12.84 30.92 13.16
C ALA A 49 13.24 29.42 13.22
N VAL A 50 12.95 28.75 14.34
CA VAL A 50 13.18 27.31 14.48
C VAL A 50 12.33 26.54 13.47
N GLY A 51 11.05 26.89 13.31
CA GLY A 51 10.17 26.29 12.32
C GLY A 51 10.62 26.54 10.88
N MET A 52 11.17 27.73 10.56
CA MET A 52 11.74 28.03 9.25
C MET A 52 13.03 27.24 8.98
N LEU A 53 13.88 27.06 9.99
CA LEU A 53 15.06 26.18 9.89
C LEU A 53 14.66 24.73 9.67
N ASP A 54 13.59 24.27 10.30
CA ASP A 54 13.04 22.92 10.10
C ASP A 54 12.51 22.71 8.69
N LEU A 55 11.96 23.75 8.04
CA LEU A 55 11.48 23.68 6.64
C LEU A 55 12.60 23.58 5.61
N THR A 56 13.82 24.01 5.94
CA THR A 56 14.96 23.94 5.02
C THR A 56 15.59 22.55 5.00
N HIS A 57 15.28 21.70 5.96
CA HIS A 57 15.80 20.34 6.00
C HIS A 57 14.96 19.42 5.08
N GLU A 58 15.67 18.64 4.27
CA GLU A 58 15.04 17.70 3.34
C GLU A 58 14.54 16.47 4.10
N VAL A 59 13.25 16.16 3.97
CA VAL A 59 12.67 14.91 4.46
C VAL A 59 12.55 13.98 3.27
N THR A 60 13.14 12.81 3.36
CA THR A 60 13.05 11.80 2.31
C THR A 60 11.87 10.87 2.52
N LEU A 61 11.29 10.38 1.44
CA LEU A 61 10.20 9.41 1.44
C LEU A 61 10.65 8.17 0.69
N GLY A 62 10.63 7.04 1.38
CA GLY A 62 10.82 5.71 0.82
C GLY A 62 9.50 4.97 0.77
N ILE A 63 9.21 4.31 -0.34
CA ILE A 63 8.02 3.47 -0.48
C ILE A 63 8.44 2.11 -1.03
N ASP A 64 8.03 1.08 -0.31
CA ASP A 64 7.95 -0.27 -0.85
C ASP A 64 6.60 -0.46 -1.52
N LEU A 65 6.60 -0.59 -2.85
CA LEU A 65 5.39 -0.87 -3.64
C LEU A 65 5.29 -2.37 -3.89
N GLY A 66 4.81 -3.12 -2.90
CA GLY A 66 4.71 -4.57 -2.95
C GLY A 66 3.50 -5.08 -3.76
N THR A 67 3.51 -6.36 -4.11
CA THR A 67 2.39 -7.03 -4.80
C THR A 67 1.17 -7.12 -3.90
N THR A 68 1.34 -7.66 -2.69
CA THR A 68 0.25 -7.87 -1.72
C THR A 68 0.08 -6.67 -0.77
N TYR A 69 1.18 -6.14 -0.25
CA TYR A 69 1.21 -5.00 0.67
C TYR A 69 2.23 -3.96 0.23
N SER A 70 1.94 -2.70 0.53
CA SER A 70 2.84 -1.57 0.32
C SER A 70 3.10 -0.84 1.63
N VAL A 71 4.30 -0.30 1.79
CA VAL A 71 4.75 0.39 3.01
C VAL A 71 5.41 1.70 2.65
N ALA A 72 5.23 2.72 3.49
CA ALA A 72 5.93 3.99 3.39
C ALA A 72 6.75 4.26 4.65
N ALA A 73 7.93 4.84 4.48
CA ALA A 73 8.76 5.34 5.57
C ALA A 73 9.30 6.73 5.20
N THR A 74 9.42 7.58 6.20
CA THR A 74 10.05 8.91 6.07
C THR A 74 11.34 8.95 6.84
N CYS A 75 12.34 9.67 6.31
CA CYS A 75 13.55 9.95 7.04
C CYS A 75 13.73 11.45 7.20
N ASP A 76 13.89 11.91 8.45
CA ASP A 76 14.12 13.31 8.84
C ASP A 76 15.29 13.36 9.81
N LYS A 77 16.37 14.06 9.44
CA LYS A 77 17.57 14.25 10.29
C LYS A 77 18.20 12.95 10.82
N GLY A 78 18.24 11.93 9.99
CA GLY A 78 18.78 10.61 10.35
C GLY A 78 17.78 9.68 11.06
N GLU A 79 16.63 10.18 11.46
CA GLU A 79 15.60 9.38 12.12
C GLU A 79 14.57 8.88 11.10
N VAL A 80 14.37 7.56 11.08
CA VAL A 80 13.40 6.93 10.19
C VAL A 80 12.13 6.60 10.95
N SER A 81 11.02 7.04 10.39
CA SER A 81 9.67 6.74 10.89
C SER A 81 8.85 6.00 9.84
N VAL A 82 8.31 4.86 10.21
CA VAL A 82 7.35 4.13 9.36
C VAL A 82 5.99 4.81 9.42
N VAL A 83 5.36 4.99 8.27
CA VAL A 83 4.06 5.66 8.18
C VAL A 83 2.95 4.66 8.45
N VAL A 84 2.14 4.96 9.45
CA VAL A 84 0.97 4.15 9.85
C VAL A 84 -0.29 4.70 9.18
N ASP A 85 -1.12 3.83 8.61
CA ASP A 85 -2.42 4.19 8.06
C ASP A 85 -3.47 4.25 9.18
N ASP A 86 -3.78 5.45 9.67
CA ASP A 86 -4.74 5.68 10.77
C ASP A 86 -6.17 5.18 10.47
N ILE A 87 -6.50 4.97 9.19
CA ILE A 87 -7.85 4.51 8.80
C ILE A 87 -8.03 3.03 9.16
N THR A 88 -6.96 2.27 9.22
CA THR A 88 -7.00 0.83 9.53
C THR A 88 -6.93 0.52 11.02
N GLY A 89 -6.49 1.45 11.84
CA GLY A 89 -6.32 1.28 13.29
C GLY A 89 -7.61 1.05 14.08
N SER A 90 -8.80 1.30 13.50
CA SER A 90 -10.08 1.10 14.20
C SER A 90 -10.95 -0.04 13.66
N MET A 91 -10.59 -0.64 12.53
CA MET A 91 -11.31 -1.79 11.96
C MET A 91 -10.38 -2.97 11.75
N GLY A 92 -10.01 -3.66 12.83
CA GLY A 92 -9.51 -5.01 12.79
C GLY A 92 -8.46 -5.29 11.69
N ALA A 93 -7.39 -4.48 11.64
CA ALA A 93 -6.22 -4.85 10.87
C ALA A 93 -5.75 -6.20 11.39
N VAL A 94 -5.85 -7.21 10.54
CA VAL A 94 -5.45 -8.57 10.85
C VAL A 94 -3.97 -8.57 11.17
N GLY A 95 -3.64 -8.47 12.46
CA GLY A 95 -2.29 -8.77 12.97
C GLY A 95 -1.16 -7.85 12.51
N GLY A 96 -1.38 -6.53 12.33
CA GLY A 96 -0.31 -5.59 11.99
C GLY A 96 -0.47 -4.27 12.75
N ASP A 97 0.64 -3.62 13.01
CA ASP A 97 0.79 -2.30 13.62
C ASP A 97 0.25 -1.14 12.74
N GLY A 98 -0.51 -1.43 11.68
CA GLY A 98 -1.04 -0.45 10.73
C GLY A 98 0.01 0.09 9.73
N ALA A 99 1.22 -0.42 9.76
CA ALA A 99 2.32 0.02 8.89
C ALA A 99 2.18 -0.50 7.45
N THR A 100 1.56 -1.66 7.26
CA THR A 100 1.36 -2.27 5.95
C THR A 100 0.00 -1.92 5.36
N VAL A 101 -0.02 -1.42 4.13
CA VAL A 101 -1.22 -1.06 3.39
C VAL A 101 -1.45 -2.10 2.29
N PRO A 102 -2.58 -2.80 2.25
CA PRO A 102 -2.90 -3.72 1.16
C PRO A 102 -2.79 -3.03 -0.21
N SER A 103 -2.09 -3.66 -1.14
CA SER A 103 -1.91 -3.16 -2.52
C SER A 103 -3.16 -3.36 -3.37
N VAL A 104 -4.30 -2.94 -2.84
CA VAL A 104 -5.64 -3.13 -3.39
C VAL A 104 -6.27 -1.77 -3.68
N VAL A 105 -6.89 -1.65 -4.84
CA VAL A 105 -7.63 -0.44 -5.27
C VAL A 105 -9.04 -0.82 -5.68
N HIS A 106 -10.03 -0.30 -4.99
CA HIS A 106 -11.43 -0.40 -5.38
C HIS A 106 -11.83 0.87 -6.13
N PHE A 107 -12.37 0.71 -7.34
CA PHE A 107 -12.83 1.81 -8.17
C PHE A 107 -14.30 2.10 -7.91
N GLU A 108 -14.59 3.30 -7.47
CA GLU A 108 -15.96 3.75 -7.21
C GLU A 108 -16.71 3.94 -8.53
N ARG A 109 -18.00 3.65 -8.52
CA ARG A 109 -18.85 3.97 -9.67
C ARG A 109 -18.84 5.48 -9.89
N PRO A 110 -18.58 5.97 -11.12
CA PRO A 110 -18.67 7.39 -11.37
C PRO A 110 -20.09 7.86 -11.02
N ALA A 111 -20.17 8.82 -10.09
CA ALA A 111 -21.41 9.54 -9.86
C ALA A 111 -21.66 10.40 -11.09
N PHE A 112 -22.49 9.91 -12.02
CA PHE A 112 -23.00 10.73 -13.09
C PHE A 112 -23.96 11.76 -12.49
N ALA A 113 -23.46 12.91 -12.13
CA ALA A 113 -24.28 14.09 -12.06
C ALA A 113 -24.70 14.40 -13.50
N LEU A 114 -25.89 13.92 -13.87
CA LEU A 114 -26.62 14.43 -15.03
C LEU A 114 -27.02 15.88 -14.71
N ALA A 115 -26.04 16.79 -14.77
CA ALA A 115 -26.32 18.20 -14.90
C ALA A 115 -26.90 18.41 -16.30
N ARG A 116 -28.21 18.63 -16.33
CA ARG A 116 -28.94 19.04 -17.53
C ARG A 116 -28.19 20.24 -18.13
N GLY A 117 -27.60 20.09 -19.30
CA GLY A 117 -27.36 21.18 -20.23
C GLY A 117 -26.01 21.88 -20.22
N GLU A 118 -24.96 21.39 -19.60
CA GLU A 118 -23.65 22.01 -19.71
C GLU A 118 -22.80 21.35 -20.80
N ARG A 119 -22.49 22.15 -21.83
CA ARG A 119 -21.50 21.80 -22.86
C ARG A 119 -20.12 21.68 -22.22
N TRP A 120 -19.50 20.53 -22.37
CA TRP A 120 -18.16 20.18 -21.90
C TRP A 120 -17.08 20.91 -22.73
N ASN A 121 -16.77 22.15 -22.38
CA ASN A 121 -15.80 22.98 -23.12
C ASN A 121 -14.62 23.43 -22.27
N ARG A 122 -14.13 22.62 -21.31
CA ARG A 122 -12.86 22.94 -20.63
C ARG A 122 -11.93 21.73 -20.61
N PRO A 123 -10.65 21.90 -21.05
CA PRO A 123 -9.65 20.84 -20.93
C PRO A 123 -9.30 20.65 -19.45
N TRP A 124 -9.55 19.47 -18.94
CA TRP A 124 -9.24 19.09 -17.55
C TRP A 124 -7.75 18.86 -17.40
N LYS A 125 -7.12 19.67 -16.57
CA LYS A 125 -5.74 19.44 -16.09
C LYS A 125 -5.76 18.47 -14.92
N THR A 126 -5.94 17.19 -15.15
CA THR A 126 -5.61 16.16 -14.17
C THR A 126 -5.41 14.81 -14.85
N ASP A 127 -4.37 14.16 -14.49
CA ASP A 127 -3.63 13.08 -15.12
C ASP A 127 -4.25 11.67 -15.04
N HIS A 128 -5.57 11.52 -14.93
CA HIS A 128 -6.21 10.23 -14.81
C HIS A 128 -7.08 9.96 -16.03
N THR A 129 -6.51 9.31 -17.02
CA THR A 129 -7.20 8.90 -18.25
C THR A 129 -7.82 7.52 -18.04
N ALA A 130 -9.13 7.49 -17.84
CA ALA A 130 -9.92 6.27 -17.92
C ALA A 130 -10.83 6.36 -19.16
N VAL A 131 -10.89 5.31 -19.94
CA VAL A 131 -11.79 5.21 -21.10
C VAL A 131 -13.03 4.42 -20.69
N VAL A 132 -14.20 5.01 -20.81
CA VAL A 132 -15.48 4.36 -20.49
C VAL A 132 -16.16 3.92 -21.79
N GLY A 133 -16.50 2.63 -21.87
CA GLY A 133 -17.26 2.06 -22.98
C GLY A 133 -18.05 0.83 -22.54
N THR A 134 -18.99 0.36 -23.32
CA THR A 134 -19.65 -0.93 -23.09
C THR A 134 -18.73 -2.06 -23.54
N THR A 135 -18.81 -3.23 -22.89
CA THR A 135 -18.01 -4.41 -23.27
C THR A 135 -18.21 -4.77 -24.75
N ARG A 136 -19.40 -4.56 -25.29
CA ARG A 136 -19.73 -4.79 -26.70
C ARG A 136 -19.12 -3.72 -27.59
N GLU A 137 -19.29 -2.43 -27.27
CA GLU A 137 -18.69 -1.31 -28.01
C GLU A 137 -17.16 -1.38 -27.97
N LEU A 138 -16.58 -1.76 -26.83
CA LEU A 138 -15.14 -1.97 -26.72
C LEU A 138 -14.66 -3.10 -27.63
N LYS A 139 -15.35 -4.26 -27.64
CA LYS A 139 -15.04 -5.38 -28.53
C LYS A 139 -15.32 -5.07 -30.00
N GLU A 140 -16.38 -4.33 -30.31
CA GLU A 140 -16.70 -3.89 -31.68
C GLU A 140 -15.69 -2.84 -32.16
N ARG A 141 -15.33 -1.86 -31.34
CA ARG A 141 -14.28 -0.87 -31.66
C ARG A 141 -12.91 -1.52 -31.79
N LEU A 142 -12.57 -2.51 -30.96
CA LEU A 142 -11.35 -3.30 -31.10
C LEU A 142 -11.34 -4.11 -32.42
N ARG A 143 -12.50 -4.66 -32.85
CA ARG A 143 -12.64 -5.33 -34.15
C ARG A 143 -12.57 -4.33 -35.33
N GLU A 144 -13.25 -3.19 -35.23
CA GLU A 144 -13.21 -2.14 -36.25
C GLU A 144 -11.81 -1.54 -36.38
N PHE A 145 -11.07 -1.39 -35.28
CA PHE A 145 -9.70 -0.91 -35.31
C PHE A 145 -8.74 -1.89 -35.96
N LYS A 146 -8.93 -3.21 -35.75
CA LYS A 146 -8.20 -4.25 -36.49
C LYS A 146 -8.50 -4.22 -37.99
N SER A 147 -9.70 -3.80 -38.40
CA SER A 147 -10.10 -3.73 -39.80
C SER A 147 -9.76 -2.41 -40.52
N ARG A 148 -9.48 -1.33 -39.76
CA ARG A 148 -9.19 0.00 -40.32
C ARG A 148 -7.72 0.39 -40.26
N ARG A 149 -6.82 -0.50 -40.65
CA ARG A 149 -5.39 -0.19 -40.76
C ARG A 149 -5.06 0.82 -41.88
N ASP A 150 -6.06 1.23 -42.65
CA ASP A 150 -5.92 2.20 -43.74
C ASP A 150 -6.82 3.42 -43.51
N GLY A 151 -6.19 4.47 -43.03
CA GLY A 151 -6.54 5.88 -43.20
C GLY A 151 -7.97 6.31 -42.95
N ALA A 152 -8.30 6.81 -41.75
CA ALA A 152 -9.23 7.95 -41.59
C ALA A 152 -9.17 8.49 -40.16
N ARG A 153 -9.04 9.80 -40.01
CA ARG A 153 -9.25 10.55 -38.78
C ARG A 153 -10.70 10.40 -38.33
N SER A 154 -10.97 9.73 -37.25
CA SER A 154 -12.28 9.71 -36.60
C SER A 154 -12.19 10.41 -35.23
N SER A 155 -13.13 11.31 -34.99
CA SER A 155 -13.31 12.06 -33.76
C SER A 155 -13.46 11.13 -32.57
N ASN A 156 -12.57 11.30 -31.58
CA ASN A 156 -12.54 10.52 -30.35
C ASN A 156 -13.59 11.01 -29.35
N ASP A 157 -14.71 10.33 -29.26
CA ASP A 157 -15.74 10.52 -28.22
C ASP A 157 -15.52 9.57 -27.00
N ALA A 158 -14.28 9.26 -26.66
CA ALA A 158 -14.01 8.64 -25.40
C ALA A 158 -14.03 9.71 -24.31
N ALA A 159 -15.07 9.71 -23.49
CA ALA A 159 -15.17 10.61 -22.36
C ALA A 159 -14.13 10.23 -21.30
N VAL A 160 -13.25 11.15 -20.98
CA VAL A 160 -12.36 11.03 -19.81
C VAL A 160 -13.19 11.31 -18.57
N VAL A 161 -13.39 10.32 -17.72
CA VAL A 161 -14.19 10.42 -16.50
C VAL A 161 -13.27 10.33 -15.29
N ARG A 162 -13.46 11.24 -14.32
CA ARG A 162 -12.86 11.07 -12.99
C ARG A 162 -13.56 9.94 -12.29
N VAL A 163 -12.81 8.91 -11.93
CA VAL A 163 -13.31 7.80 -11.12
C VAL A 163 -12.69 7.91 -9.74
N GLY A 164 -13.53 7.98 -8.72
CA GLY A 164 -13.12 7.87 -7.33
C GLY A 164 -12.50 6.49 -7.09
N SER A 165 -11.64 6.39 -6.09
CA SER A 165 -11.10 5.09 -5.68
C SER A 165 -10.79 5.08 -4.19
N THR A 166 -11.00 3.93 -3.59
CA THR A 166 -10.58 3.57 -2.24
C THR A 166 -9.35 2.67 -2.35
N VAL A 167 -8.41 2.80 -1.42
CA VAL A 167 -7.13 2.08 -1.44
C VAL A 167 -6.91 1.42 -0.08
N GLY A 168 -6.16 0.35 -0.05
CA GLY A 168 -5.73 -0.31 1.18
C GLY A 168 -6.80 -1.20 1.79
N ALA A 169 -6.84 -1.29 3.12
CA ALA A 169 -7.75 -2.18 3.85
C ALA A 169 -9.23 -1.93 3.54
N ALA A 170 -9.62 -0.66 3.36
CA ALA A 170 -11.00 -0.31 2.97
C ALA A 170 -11.35 -0.82 1.56
N ALA A 171 -10.40 -0.88 0.64
CA ALA A 171 -10.58 -1.48 -0.67
C ALA A 171 -10.61 -3.02 -0.59
N ALA A 172 -9.73 -3.60 0.23
CA ALA A 172 -9.67 -5.03 0.44
C ALA A 172 -10.98 -5.59 1.03
N ALA A 173 -11.63 -4.86 1.94
CA ALA A 173 -12.94 -5.22 2.49
C ALA A 173 -14.07 -5.24 1.43
N LEU A 174 -13.87 -4.62 0.28
CA LEU A 174 -14.83 -4.60 -0.83
C LEU A 174 -14.56 -5.67 -1.89
N ARG A 175 -13.48 -6.45 -1.74
CA ARG A 175 -13.04 -7.46 -2.70
C ARG A 175 -14.14 -8.46 -2.99
N ASP A 176 -14.77 -9.00 -1.97
CA ASP A 176 -15.81 -10.03 -2.08
C ASP A 176 -17.15 -9.46 -2.55
N ALA A 177 -17.50 -8.27 -2.03
CA ALA A 177 -18.77 -7.61 -2.39
C ALA A 177 -18.77 -7.05 -3.81
N SER A 178 -17.59 -6.75 -4.38
CA SER A 178 -17.45 -6.11 -5.68
C SER A 178 -16.13 -6.51 -6.37
N PRO A 179 -15.90 -7.81 -6.64
CA PRO A 179 -14.64 -8.31 -7.17
C PRO A 179 -14.26 -7.67 -8.52
N ALA A 180 -15.23 -7.44 -9.40
CA ALA A 180 -15.02 -6.82 -10.71
C ALA A 180 -14.65 -5.32 -10.67
N LEU A 181 -14.75 -4.67 -9.51
CA LEU A 181 -14.36 -3.28 -9.27
C LEU A 181 -13.09 -3.15 -8.43
N THR A 182 -12.58 -4.26 -7.90
CA THR A 182 -11.46 -4.28 -6.97
C THR A 182 -10.26 -4.91 -7.63
N VAL A 183 -9.21 -4.12 -7.82
CA VAL A 183 -7.98 -4.51 -8.51
C VAL A 183 -6.87 -4.72 -7.50
N TYR A 184 -6.18 -5.84 -7.62
CA TYR A 184 -5.00 -6.22 -6.85
C TYR A 184 -3.97 -6.90 -7.77
N ASP A 185 -2.81 -7.26 -7.28
CA ASP A 185 -1.71 -7.91 -8.03
C ASP A 185 -1.26 -7.16 -9.31
N ALA A 186 -1.60 -5.87 -9.42
CA ALA A 186 -1.26 -5.07 -10.59
C ALA A 186 0.27 -4.96 -10.83
N LYS A 187 1.11 -5.15 -9.80
CA LYS A 187 2.58 -5.17 -9.90
C LYS A 187 3.07 -6.31 -10.81
N ARG A 188 2.34 -7.45 -10.86
CA ARG A 188 2.66 -8.57 -11.76
C ARG A 188 2.46 -8.23 -13.24
N LEU A 189 1.58 -7.25 -13.52
CA LEU A 189 1.20 -6.84 -14.89
C LEU A 189 1.94 -5.58 -15.36
N ILE A 190 2.50 -4.80 -14.45
CA ILE A 190 3.09 -3.49 -14.75
C ILE A 190 4.27 -3.60 -15.71
N GLY A 191 4.26 -2.82 -16.80
CA GLY A 191 5.35 -2.75 -17.78
C GLY A 191 5.56 -3.99 -18.63
N ARG A 192 4.71 -5.03 -18.51
CA ARG A 192 4.75 -6.23 -19.34
C ARG A 192 3.97 -6.05 -20.64
N THR A 193 4.15 -6.95 -21.57
CA THR A 193 3.29 -7.08 -22.76
C THR A 193 2.13 -8.02 -22.44
N PHE A 194 1.01 -7.90 -23.18
CA PHE A 194 -0.15 -8.78 -22.98
C PHE A 194 0.18 -10.25 -23.22
N ASP A 195 1.03 -10.52 -24.23
CA ASP A 195 1.45 -11.89 -24.58
C ASP A 195 2.56 -12.46 -23.66
N ASP A 196 3.00 -11.71 -22.64
CA ASP A 196 3.95 -12.21 -21.66
C ASP A 196 3.38 -13.45 -20.93
N PRO A 197 4.13 -14.56 -20.83
CA PRO A 197 3.64 -15.79 -20.20
C PRO A 197 3.09 -15.58 -18.80
N ILE A 198 3.73 -14.72 -17.99
CA ILE A 198 3.26 -14.38 -16.64
C ILE A 198 1.89 -13.67 -16.70
N VAL A 199 1.69 -12.75 -17.65
CA VAL A 199 0.39 -12.10 -17.82
C VAL A 199 -0.67 -13.11 -18.22
N GLN A 200 -0.35 -14.04 -19.13
CA GLN A 200 -1.31 -15.07 -19.60
C GLN A 200 -1.68 -16.04 -18.47
N GLU A 201 -0.75 -16.37 -17.58
CA GLU A 201 -1.00 -17.20 -16.40
C GLU A 201 -1.94 -16.47 -15.41
N GLU A 202 -1.66 -15.21 -15.11
CA GLU A 202 -2.46 -14.39 -14.18
C GLU A 202 -3.92 -14.21 -14.67
N LEU A 203 -4.20 -14.27 -15.98
CA LEU A 203 -5.56 -14.15 -16.51
C LEU A 203 -6.54 -15.19 -15.94
N ASN A 204 -6.03 -16.32 -15.49
CA ASN A 204 -6.84 -17.41 -14.94
C ASN A 204 -7.26 -17.15 -13.48
N HIS A 205 -6.57 -16.24 -12.79
CA HIS A 205 -6.72 -16.02 -11.36
C HIS A 205 -7.36 -14.68 -11.03
N LEU A 206 -7.40 -13.73 -11.98
CA LEU A 206 -7.89 -12.38 -11.75
C LEU A 206 -9.41 -12.27 -11.97
N PRO A 207 -10.18 -11.70 -11.04
CA PRO A 207 -11.64 -11.56 -11.17
C PRO A 207 -12.06 -10.42 -12.10
N PHE A 208 -11.12 -9.56 -12.47
CA PHE A 208 -11.34 -8.47 -13.43
C PHE A 208 -10.76 -8.83 -14.80
N HIS A 209 -11.30 -8.23 -15.85
CA HIS A 209 -10.84 -8.52 -17.21
C HIS A 209 -9.52 -7.80 -17.50
N VAL A 210 -8.56 -8.52 -18.06
CA VAL A 210 -7.35 -7.94 -18.65
C VAL A 210 -7.45 -8.05 -20.16
N ILE A 211 -7.18 -6.96 -20.87
CA ILE A 211 -7.28 -6.87 -22.32
C ILE A 211 -5.99 -6.30 -22.90
N GLU A 212 -5.66 -6.67 -24.13
CA GLU A 212 -4.53 -6.11 -24.85
C GLU A 212 -4.79 -4.65 -25.25
N ASN A 213 -3.81 -3.77 -25.00
CA ASN A 213 -3.85 -2.40 -25.50
C ASN A 213 -3.51 -2.35 -26.98
N THR A 214 -4.51 -2.36 -27.83
CA THR A 214 -4.36 -2.20 -29.29
C THR A 214 -4.49 -0.76 -29.77
N TRP A 215 -4.61 0.21 -28.87
CA TRP A 215 -4.78 1.62 -29.21
C TRP A 215 -3.44 2.32 -29.44
N PRO A 216 -3.35 3.25 -30.41
CA PRO A 216 -2.14 4.04 -30.59
C PRO A 216 -1.84 4.81 -29.30
N PRO A 217 -0.57 4.79 -28.84
CA PRO A 217 -0.20 5.43 -27.60
C PRO A 217 -0.45 6.94 -27.68
N ARG A 218 -1.13 7.48 -26.69
CA ARG A 218 -1.03 8.90 -26.40
C ARG A 218 0.29 9.13 -25.64
N PRO A 219 0.90 10.32 -25.66
CA PRO A 219 2.21 10.56 -25.05
C PRO A 219 2.35 10.19 -23.56
N ARG A 220 1.24 9.83 -22.88
CA ARG A 220 1.19 9.47 -21.45
C ARG A 220 0.54 8.12 -21.17
N ASP A 221 0.16 7.37 -22.20
CA ASP A 221 -0.57 6.11 -22.05
C ASP A 221 0.40 4.92 -22.05
N ALA A 222 -0.10 3.76 -21.57
CA ALA A 222 0.64 2.50 -21.66
C ALA A 222 1.00 2.18 -23.12
N ALA A 223 2.13 1.50 -23.33
CA ALA A 223 2.60 1.12 -24.66
C ALA A 223 1.58 0.24 -25.40
N ILE A 224 1.60 0.27 -26.75
CA ILE A 224 0.83 -0.68 -27.56
C ILE A 224 1.26 -2.09 -27.22
N GLY A 225 0.32 -3.02 -27.06
CA GLY A 225 0.58 -4.40 -26.64
C GLY A 225 0.71 -4.58 -25.12
N ALA A 226 0.61 -3.51 -24.32
CA ALA A 226 0.56 -3.65 -22.87
C ALA A 226 -0.81 -4.15 -22.38
N PRO A 227 -0.89 -4.85 -21.23
CA PRO A 227 -2.17 -5.22 -20.63
C PRO A 227 -2.91 -3.99 -20.14
N LEU A 228 -4.23 -3.98 -20.33
CA LEU A 228 -5.15 -3.01 -19.75
C LEU A 228 -6.15 -3.72 -18.85
N LEU A 229 -6.41 -3.16 -17.70
CA LEU A 229 -7.36 -3.70 -16.73
C LEU A 229 -8.76 -3.20 -17.06
N GLY A 230 -9.69 -4.12 -17.29
CA GLY A 230 -11.10 -3.84 -17.52
C GLY A 230 -11.90 -4.02 -16.24
N VAL A 231 -12.28 -2.92 -15.60
CA VAL A 231 -13.10 -2.92 -14.39
C VAL A 231 -14.57 -2.84 -14.79
N SER A 232 -15.34 -3.91 -14.55
CA SER A 232 -16.75 -3.97 -14.93
C SER A 232 -17.63 -3.20 -13.96
N MET A 233 -18.36 -2.20 -14.48
CA MET A 233 -19.32 -1.41 -13.69
C MET A 233 -20.75 -1.82 -14.04
N PRO A 234 -21.47 -2.57 -13.19
CA PRO A 234 -22.86 -2.91 -13.45
C PRO A 234 -23.74 -1.66 -13.36
N TYR A 235 -24.38 -1.30 -14.46
CA TYR A 235 -25.24 -0.12 -14.54
C TYR A 235 -26.70 -0.54 -14.45
N LYS A 236 -27.32 -0.41 -13.28
CA LYS A 236 -28.66 -0.96 -13.02
C LYS A 236 -29.82 0.00 -13.29
N ARG A 237 -29.63 1.29 -13.70
CA ARG A 237 -30.76 2.24 -13.58
C ARG A 237 -31.10 3.19 -14.74
N LEU A 238 -30.44 3.26 -15.87
CA LEU A 238 -30.73 4.31 -16.86
C LEU A 238 -30.87 3.90 -18.35
N MET A 239 -30.71 2.64 -18.70
CA MET A 239 -30.96 2.19 -20.09
C MET A 239 -31.58 0.79 -20.11
N PRO A 240 -32.63 0.56 -20.91
CA PRO A 240 -33.25 -0.75 -21.06
C PRO A 240 -32.51 -1.59 -22.08
N SER A 241 -31.31 -1.99 -21.82
CA SER A 241 -30.59 -3.08 -22.50
C SER A 241 -29.17 -3.22 -21.93
N ASP A 242 -28.87 -4.31 -21.37
CA ASP A 242 -27.64 -5.11 -21.19
C ASP A 242 -26.27 -4.45 -21.53
N ARG A 243 -26.05 -3.19 -21.12
CA ARG A 243 -24.81 -2.46 -21.37
C ARG A 243 -24.03 -2.30 -20.07
N THR A 244 -23.14 -3.25 -19.80
CA THR A 244 -22.12 -3.10 -18.76
C THR A 244 -21.09 -2.08 -19.24
N GLN A 245 -20.93 -0.99 -18.51
CA GLN A 245 -19.82 -0.07 -18.77
C GLN A 245 -18.53 -0.66 -18.19
N VAL A 246 -17.45 -0.59 -18.95
CA VAL A 246 -16.13 -1.05 -18.51
C VAL A 246 -15.20 0.16 -18.43
N LEU A 247 -14.63 0.35 -17.25
CA LEU A 247 -13.53 1.28 -17.04
C LEU A 247 -12.23 0.56 -17.44
N VAL A 248 -11.47 1.14 -18.36
CA VAL A 248 -10.20 0.59 -18.82
C VAL A 248 -9.05 1.44 -18.31
N ILE A 249 -8.13 0.84 -17.57
CA ILE A 249 -6.99 1.52 -16.94
C ILE A 249 -5.70 0.73 -17.17
N PRO A 250 -4.54 1.38 -17.31
CA PRO A 250 -3.25 0.70 -17.30
C PRO A 250 -2.87 0.26 -15.88
N PRO A 251 -2.07 -0.81 -15.71
CA PRO A 251 -1.59 -1.25 -14.40
C PRO A 251 -0.87 -0.16 -13.60
N GLU A 252 -0.17 0.75 -14.27
CA GLU A 252 0.49 1.91 -13.64
C GLU A 252 -0.49 2.83 -12.91
N GLU A 253 -1.75 2.88 -13.31
CA GLU A 253 -2.77 3.70 -12.62
C GLU A 253 -3.07 3.13 -11.23
N VAL A 254 -3.08 1.80 -11.07
CA VAL A 254 -3.25 1.15 -9.77
C VAL A 254 -2.08 1.51 -8.85
N GLY A 255 -0.84 1.35 -9.34
CA GLY A 255 0.36 1.78 -8.61
C GLY A 255 0.31 3.26 -8.24
N ALA A 256 -0.12 4.13 -9.16
CA ALA A 256 -0.25 5.56 -8.89
C ALA A 256 -1.27 5.88 -7.79
N ARG A 257 -2.39 5.13 -7.70
CA ARG A 257 -3.38 5.29 -6.64
C ARG A 257 -2.82 4.91 -5.28
N ILE A 258 -2.09 3.79 -5.21
CA ILE A 258 -1.40 3.33 -3.99
C ILE A 258 -0.35 4.36 -3.56
N LEU A 259 0.52 4.79 -4.47
CA LEU A 259 1.55 5.81 -4.20
C LEU A 259 0.95 7.14 -3.74
N SER A 260 -0.16 7.60 -4.37
CA SER A 260 -0.87 8.81 -3.96
C SER A 260 -1.50 8.67 -2.58
N HIS A 261 -1.99 7.47 -2.22
CA HIS A 261 -2.54 7.18 -0.90
C HIS A 261 -1.44 7.28 0.16
N LEU A 262 -0.33 6.55 -0.03
CA LEU A 262 0.82 6.56 0.87
C LEU A 262 1.45 7.96 1.00
N LYS A 263 1.58 8.71 -0.10
CA LYS A 263 2.02 10.10 -0.08
C LYS A 263 1.19 10.96 0.86
N ARG A 264 -0.15 10.92 0.71
CA ARG A 264 -1.05 11.71 1.56
C ARG A 264 -0.96 11.32 3.04
N HIS A 265 -0.80 10.02 3.33
CA HIS A 265 -0.61 9.55 4.71
C HIS A 265 0.73 10.03 5.28
N SER A 266 1.81 9.91 4.52
CA SER A 266 3.12 10.44 4.89
C SER A 266 3.10 11.96 5.15
N GLU A 267 2.38 12.73 4.33
CA GLU A 267 2.22 14.17 4.53
C GLU A 267 1.43 14.51 5.81
N ARG A 268 0.46 13.66 6.19
CA ARG A 268 -0.31 13.83 7.43
C ARG A 268 0.49 13.48 8.69
N SER A 269 1.42 12.54 8.60
CA SER A 269 2.28 12.14 9.72
C SER A 269 3.40 13.14 10.01
N LEU A 270 3.66 14.10 9.12
CA LEU A 270 4.66 15.14 9.33
C LEU A 270 4.37 16.00 10.55
N PRO A 271 5.41 16.56 11.22
CA PRO A 271 5.26 17.50 12.33
C PRO A 271 4.28 18.62 12.00
N PHE A 272 3.54 19.09 13.02
CA PHE A 272 2.46 20.09 12.90
C PHE A 272 2.85 21.29 12.04
N PHE A 273 4.07 21.81 12.19
CA PHE A 273 4.51 22.99 11.47
C PHE A 273 4.62 22.73 9.97
N ARG A 274 5.31 21.65 9.54
CA ARG A 274 5.43 21.27 8.13
C ARG A 274 4.06 21.01 7.49
N ARG A 275 3.21 20.29 8.20
CA ARG A 275 1.86 19.97 7.73
C ARG A 275 1.01 21.23 7.50
N ASN A 276 1.03 22.20 8.42
CA ASN A 276 0.23 23.41 8.29
C ASN A 276 0.81 24.43 7.29
N MET A 277 2.09 24.37 7.00
CA MET A 277 2.73 25.16 5.93
C MET A 277 2.49 24.57 4.53
N GLY A 278 1.76 23.45 4.42
CA GLY A 278 1.43 22.84 3.13
C GLY A 278 2.61 22.10 2.48
N PHE A 279 3.51 21.53 3.31
CA PHE A 279 4.61 20.71 2.79
C PHE A 279 4.06 19.50 2.02
N THR A 280 4.67 19.22 0.88
CA THR A 280 4.37 18.04 0.07
C THR A 280 5.66 17.35 -0.37
N PHE A 281 5.66 16.01 -0.39
CA PHE A 281 6.78 15.27 -0.93
C PHE A 281 6.87 15.42 -2.45
N GLY A 282 7.92 16.08 -2.92
CA GLY A 282 8.23 16.18 -4.35
C GLY A 282 9.07 15.03 -4.88
N SER A 283 9.87 14.41 -4.00
CA SER A 283 10.80 13.33 -4.30
C SER A 283 10.37 12.02 -3.65
N LEU A 284 10.70 10.89 -4.30
CA LEU A 284 10.38 9.54 -3.84
C LEU A 284 11.53 8.61 -4.18
N THR A 285 11.91 7.74 -3.25
CA THR A 285 12.62 6.49 -3.56
C THR A 285 11.61 5.33 -3.49
N VAL A 286 11.41 4.62 -4.58
CA VAL A 286 10.51 3.46 -4.64
C VAL A 286 11.30 2.19 -4.93
N SER A 287 11.01 1.13 -4.17
CA SER A 287 11.64 -0.17 -4.36
C SER A 287 11.13 -0.88 -5.61
N VAL A 288 12.02 -1.65 -6.23
CA VAL A 288 11.69 -2.52 -7.36
C VAL A 288 12.48 -3.82 -7.25
N PRO A 289 11.93 -4.96 -7.71
CA PRO A 289 12.68 -6.19 -7.84
C PRO A 289 13.91 -6.04 -8.74
N VAL A 290 14.99 -6.77 -8.45
CA VAL A 290 16.21 -6.77 -9.27
C VAL A 290 15.88 -7.18 -10.72
N GLY A 291 15.03 -8.19 -10.88
CA GLY A 291 14.63 -8.73 -12.17
C GLY A 291 13.70 -7.84 -13.02
N PHE A 292 13.32 -6.64 -12.54
CA PHE A 292 12.49 -5.75 -13.33
C PHE A 292 13.19 -5.30 -14.62
N THR A 293 12.50 -5.49 -15.74
CA THR A 293 12.94 -5.02 -17.05
C THR A 293 12.97 -3.49 -17.11
N LYS A 294 13.59 -2.95 -18.15
CA LYS A 294 13.61 -1.48 -18.38
C LYS A 294 12.19 -0.93 -18.51
N GLU A 295 11.29 -1.69 -19.12
CA GLU A 295 9.89 -1.33 -19.34
C GLU A 295 9.11 -1.30 -18.02
N GLN A 296 9.32 -2.28 -17.13
CA GLN A 296 8.71 -2.33 -15.80
C GLN A 296 9.24 -1.20 -14.91
N ARG A 297 10.54 -0.93 -14.93
CA ARG A 297 11.16 0.22 -14.23
C ARG A 297 10.57 1.55 -14.73
N ALA A 298 10.45 1.73 -16.05
CA ALA A 298 9.85 2.92 -16.64
C ALA A 298 8.37 3.06 -16.29
N ALA A 299 7.62 1.96 -16.22
CA ALA A 299 6.21 1.95 -15.83
C ALA A 299 6.03 2.34 -14.35
N THR A 300 6.91 1.87 -13.46
CA THR A 300 6.93 2.28 -12.04
C THR A 300 7.20 3.77 -11.89
N LEU A 301 8.16 4.33 -12.67
CA LEU A 301 8.41 5.78 -12.68
C LEU A 301 7.21 6.56 -13.21
N ARG A 302 6.49 6.05 -14.23
CA ARG A 302 5.25 6.67 -14.70
C ARG A 302 4.16 6.67 -13.61
N ALA A 303 4.05 5.57 -12.85
CA ALA A 303 3.13 5.49 -11.71
C ALA A 303 3.47 6.56 -10.65
N ALA A 304 4.74 6.73 -10.29
CA ALA A 304 5.18 7.75 -9.36
C ALA A 304 4.89 9.18 -9.86
N ASN A 305 5.12 9.45 -11.15
CA ASN A 305 4.79 10.76 -11.74
C ASN A 305 3.28 11.03 -11.72
N ARG A 306 2.45 10.01 -12.04
CA ARG A 306 0.98 10.10 -11.95
C ARG A 306 0.50 10.34 -10.52
N ALA A 307 1.23 9.81 -9.52
CA ALA A 307 0.96 10.06 -8.09
C ALA A 307 1.35 11.49 -7.64
N GLY A 308 1.93 12.29 -8.54
CA GLY A 308 2.28 13.69 -8.27
C GLY A 308 3.65 13.86 -7.61
N PHE A 309 4.58 12.91 -7.81
CA PHE A 309 5.99 13.11 -7.49
C PHE A 309 6.72 13.76 -8.67
N ALA A 310 7.44 14.83 -8.40
CA ALA A 310 8.23 15.54 -9.41
C ALA A 310 9.45 14.72 -9.84
N THR A 311 10.06 14.03 -8.88
CA THR A 311 11.19 13.13 -9.09
C THR A 311 10.96 11.81 -8.37
N ALA A 312 11.30 10.71 -9.03
CA ALA A 312 11.31 9.39 -8.41
C ALA A 312 12.60 8.66 -8.78
N ARG A 313 13.15 7.95 -7.81
CA ARG A 313 14.30 7.08 -7.98
C ARG A 313 13.89 5.64 -7.71
N LEU A 314 14.51 4.72 -8.41
CA LEU A 314 14.30 3.30 -8.18
C LEU A 314 15.48 2.77 -7.38
N LEU A 315 15.18 1.93 -6.40
CA LEU A 315 16.17 1.19 -5.61
C LEU A 315 15.77 -0.29 -5.62
N GLU A 316 16.75 -1.16 -5.84
CA GLU A 316 16.47 -2.60 -5.78
C GLU A 316 16.09 -3.03 -4.36
N GLU A 317 15.05 -3.86 -4.25
CA GLU A 317 14.50 -4.33 -2.97
C GLU A 317 15.55 -4.93 -2.04
N PRO A 318 16.47 -5.84 -2.49
CA PRO A 318 17.46 -6.39 -1.59
C PRO A 318 18.52 -5.36 -1.17
N VAL A 319 18.82 -4.37 -2.02
CA VAL A 319 19.70 -3.25 -1.64
C VAL A 319 19.04 -2.39 -0.56
N ALA A 320 17.76 -2.08 -0.72
CA ALA A 320 17.01 -1.37 0.30
C ALA A 320 17.01 -2.15 1.63
N ALA A 321 16.81 -3.46 1.58
CA ALA A 321 16.88 -4.32 2.77
C ALA A 321 18.24 -4.20 3.47
N ALA A 322 19.35 -4.35 2.75
CA ALA A 322 20.70 -4.23 3.32
C ALA A 322 20.97 -2.84 3.94
N ILE A 323 20.47 -1.78 3.30
CA ILE A 323 20.54 -0.40 3.83
C ILE A 323 19.74 -0.26 5.13
N ALA A 324 18.57 -0.89 5.22
CA ALA A 324 17.72 -0.83 6.42
C ALA A 324 18.43 -1.38 7.66
N TYR A 325 19.21 -2.43 7.47
CA TYR A 325 20.04 -3.03 8.53
C TYR A 325 21.35 -2.28 8.83
N GLY A 326 21.59 -1.16 8.13
CA GLY A 326 22.79 -0.34 8.35
C GLY A 326 24.09 -0.95 7.82
N LEU A 327 24.03 -1.99 7.00
CA LEU A 327 25.21 -2.72 6.54
C LEU A 327 26.14 -1.85 5.66
N HIS A 328 25.63 -0.76 5.08
CA HIS A 328 26.40 0.22 4.28
C HIS A 328 27.21 1.21 5.14
N GLU A 329 26.97 1.26 6.44
CA GLU A 329 27.64 2.18 7.37
C GLU A 329 29.01 1.65 7.81
N ASP A 330 29.25 0.34 7.67
CA ASP A 330 30.52 -0.30 8.02
C ASP A 330 31.57 -0.08 6.91
N ASP A 331 32.83 0.10 7.31
CA ASP A 331 33.96 0.30 6.39
C ASP A 331 34.55 -1.03 5.85
N ARG A 332 33.90 -2.17 6.05
CA ARG A 332 34.33 -3.48 5.57
C ARG A 332 33.60 -3.86 4.28
N GLU A 333 34.34 -4.56 3.40
CA GLU A 333 33.66 -5.31 2.35
C GLU A 333 32.84 -6.43 2.99
N ARG A 334 31.62 -6.64 2.51
CA ARG A 334 30.73 -7.67 3.01
C ARG A 334 29.98 -8.34 1.87
N THR A 335 29.83 -9.64 1.98
CA THR A 335 28.92 -10.40 1.12
C THR A 335 27.65 -10.70 1.93
N VAL A 336 26.50 -10.28 1.42
CA VAL A 336 25.22 -10.32 2.12
C VAL A 336 24.25 -11.15 1.31
N LEU A 337 23.62 -12.13 1.94
CA LEU A 337 22.47 -12.81 1.35
C LEU A 337 21.21 -12.14 1.89
N VAL A 338 20.36 -11.68 0.98
CA VAL A 338 19.01 -11.17 1.29
C VAL A 338 17.99 -12.20 0.86
N TYR A 339 17.16 -12.61 1.80
CA TYR A 339 16.08 -13.58 1.60
C TYR A 339 14.74 -12.88 1.84
N ASP A 340 13.98 -12.63 0.78
CA ASP A 340 12.69 -11.96 0.81
C ASP A 340 11.57 -12.94 0.52
N LEU A 341 10.85 -13.36 1.57
CA LEU A 341 9.67 -14.19 1.46
C LEU A 341 8.42 -13.35 1.77
N GLY A 342 7.79 -12.89 0.71
CA GLY A 342 6.56 -12.09 0.75
C GLY A 342 5.28 -12.92 0.90
N GLY A 343 4.15 -12.31 0.52
CA GLY A 343 2.84 -12.97 0.51
C GLY A 343 2.68 -14.00 -0.62
N GLY A 344 3.23 -13.72 -1.80
CA GLY A 344 3.06 -14.56 -2.98
C GLY A 344 4.33 -14.76 -3.82
N THR A 345 5.49 -14.24 -3.39
CA THR A 345 6.78 -14.38 -4.08
C THR A 345 7.90 -14.63 -3.10
N LEU A 346 8.94 -15.32 -3.56
CA LEU A 346 10.21 -15.48 -2.90
C LEU A 346 11.31 -14.93 -3.80
N ASP A 347 12.09 -14.00 -3.29
CA ASP A 347 13.25 -13.43 -3.94
C ASP A 347 14.50 -13.61 -3.06
N VAL A 348 15.58 -14.13 -3.64
CA VAL A 348 16.87 -14.30 -2.96
C VAL A 348 17.93 -13.58 -3.76
N ALA A 349 18.76 -12.78 -3.09
CA ALA A 349 19.82 -12.03 -3.72
C ALA A 349 21.13 -12.13 -2.93
N VAL A 350 22.24 -12.29 -3.63
CA VAL A 350 23.59 -12.17 -3.06
C VAL A 350 24.16 -10.83 -3.46
N LEU A 351 24.51 -10.02 -2.46
CA LEU A 351 25.03 -8.67 -2.63
C LEU A 351 26.49 -8.60 -2.14
N ARG A 352 27.29 -7.76 -2.77
CA ARG A 352 28.60 -7.34 -2.25
C ARG A 352 28.60 -5.84 -1.97
N LEU A 353 28.97 -5.47 -0.76
CA LEU A 353 29.23 -4.09 -0.41
C LEU A 353 30.62 -3.68 -0.87
N GLU A 354 30.69 -2.74 -1.80
CA GLU A 354 31.95 -2.13 -2.23
C GLU A 354 32.36 -1.01 -1.27
N ARG A 355 33.49 -1.19 -0.60
CA ARG A 355 34.03 -0.24 0.38
C ARG A 355 34.25 1.17 -0.19
N SER A 356 34.74 1.26 -1.44
CA SER A 356 35.13 2.53 -2.06
C SER A 356 33.94 3.45 -2.35
N SER A 357 32.84 2.87 -2.78
CA SER A 357 31.63 3.59 -3.20
C SER A 357 30.52 3.56 -2.14
N ARG A 358 30.64 2.70 -1.12
CA ARG A 358 29.56 2.36 -0.16
C ARG A 358 28.26 1.95 -0.85
N THR A 359 28.38 1.29 -2.00
CA THR A 359 27.26 0.80 -2.79
C THR A 359 27.21 -0.72 -2.77
N PHE A 360 26.00 -1.26 -2.86
CA PHE A 360 25.81 -2.69 -3.02
C PHE A 360 25.80 -3.05 -4.50
N LEU A 361 26.59 -4.06 -4.85
CA LEU A 361 26.56 -4.73 -6.14
C LEU A 361 25.79 -6.03 -6.00
N VAL A 362 24.77 -6.23 -6.83
CA VAL A 362 24.07 -7.52 -6.91
C VAL A 362 24.92 -8.49 -7.69
N LEU A 363 25.37 -9.57 -7.05
CA LEU A 363 26.19 -10.61 -7.66
C LEU A 363 25.36 -11.69 -8.35
N GLY A 364 24.28 -12.12 -7.70
CA GLY A 364 23.39 -13.15 -8.21
C GLY A 364 22.01 -13.07 -7.56
N THR A 365 21.01 -13.55 -8.27
CA THR A 365 19.65 -13.63 -7.79
C THR A 365 19.00 -14.94 -8.21
N ALA A 366 18.06 -15.40 -7.42
CA ALA A 366 17.14 -16.47 -7.76
C ALA A 366 15.80 -16.21 -7.05
N GLY A 367 14.76 -16.93 -7.41
CA GLY A 367 13.47 -16.73 -6.76
C GLY A 367 12.40 -17.67 -7.30
N ASP A 368 11.26 -17.60 -6.64
CA ASP A 368 10.06 -18.31 -7.06
C ASP A 368 8.88 -17.32 -7.07
N PRO A 369 8.38 -16.94 -8.27
CA PRO A 369 7.32 -15.95 -8.40
C PRO A 369 5.93 -16.45 -7.94
N HIS A 370 5.82 -17.74 -7.61
CA HIS A 370 4.59 -18.42 -7.19
C HIS A 370 4.77 -19.13 -5.84
N LEU A 371 5.67 -18.64 -4.98
CA LEU A 371 5.86 -19.16 -3.63
C LEU A 371 5.86 -18.01 -2.63
N GLY A 372 4.91 -18.04 -1.71
CA GLY A 372 4.81 -17.04 -0.65
C GLY A 372 3.93 -17.49 0.49
N GLY A 373 3.64 -16.59 1.42
CA GLY A 373 2.84 -16.87 2.60
C GLY A 373 1.47 -17.44 2.33
N GLU A 374 0.87 -17.09 1.20
CA GLU A 374 -0.45 -17.59 0.78
C GLU A 374 -0.44 -19.08 0.46
N ASP A 375 0.70 -19.64 0.01
CA ASP A 375 0.84 -21.09 -0.24
C ASP A 375 0.84 -21.86 1.08
N PHE A 376 1.54 -21.32 2.09
CA PHE A 376 1.50 -21.87 3.44
C PHE A 376 0.08 -21.79 4.03
N ASP A 377 -0.65 -20.70 3.79
CA ASP A 377 -2.04 -20.56 4.26
C ASP A 377 -2.94 -21.62 3.63
N ARG A 378 -2.80 -21.88 2.32
CA ARG A 378 -3.56 -22.93 1.62
C ARG A 378 -3.20 -24.34 2.14
N ALA A 379 -1.93 -24.62 2.38
CA ALA A 379 -1.51 -25.89 2.97
C ALA A 379 -2.12 -26.10 4.37
N LEU A 380 -2.14 -25.04 5.18
CA LEU A 380 -2.74 -25.08 6.51
C LEU A 380 -4.27 -25.21 6.48
N VAL A 381 -4.95 -24.64 5.47
CA VAL A 381 -6.39 -24.90 5.26
C VAL A 381 -6.65 -26.38 4.98
N GLY A 382 -5.80 -27.02 4.17
CA GLY A 382 -5.86 -28.47 3.94
C GLY A 382 -5.66 -29.28 5.22
N TRP A 383 -4.70 -28.89 6.04
CA TRP A 383 -4.46 -29.50 7.35
C TRP A 383 -5.67 -29.31 8.30
N LEU A 384 -6.23 -28.10 8.37
CA LEU A 384 -7.42 -27.80 9.18
C LEU A 384 -8.62 -28.65 8.75
N ARG A 385 -8.87 -28.74 7.44
CA ARG A 385 -9.93 -29.57 6.86
C ARG A 385 -9.83 -31.01 7.36
N THR A 386 -8.67 -31.63 7.22
CA THR A 386 -8.43 -33.02 7.65
C THR A 386 -8.67 -33.20 9.14
N ARG A 387 -8.29 -32.23 9.98
CA ARG A 387 -8.49 -32.29 11.43
C ARG A 387 -9.97 -32.14 11.80
N LEU A 388 -10.69 -31.26 11.14
CA LEU A 388 -12.14 -31.06 11.37
C LEU A 388 -12.94 -32.29 10.91
N GLU A 389 -12.66 -32.83 9.75
CA GLU A 389 -13.29 -34.05 9.25
C GLU A 389 -13.07 -35.24 10.19
N SER A 390 -11.83 -35.37 10.73
CA SER A 390 -11.50 -36.40 11.73
C SER A 390 -12.24 -36.22 13.06
N ALA A 391 -12.72 -35.00 13.34
CA ALA A 391 -13.50 -34.65 14.52
C ALA A 391 -15.03 -34.68 14.26
N GLY A 392 -15.46 -35.18 13.09
CA GLY A 392 -16.88 -35.29 12.71
C GLY A 392 -17.50 -34.01 12.14
N TYR A 393 -16.66 -33.01 11.79
CA TYR A 393 -17.15 -31.75 11.20
C TYR A 393 -17.01 -31.81 9.68
N HIS A 394 -18.12 -31.60 8.97
CA HIS A 394 -18.12 -31.50 7.52
C HIS A 394 -18.17 -30.05 7.05
N LEU A 395 -17.58 -29.83 5.88
CA LEU A 395 -17.62 -28.52 5.25
C LEU A 395 -18.91 -28.38 4.44
N PRO A 396 -19.55 -27.18 4.45
CA PRO A 396 -20.76 -26.95 3.67
C PRO A 396 -20.50 -27.24 2.19
N SER A 397 -21.25 -28.16 1.59
CA SER A 397 -21.14 -28.51 0.16
C SER A 397 -21.60 -27.36 -0.74
N ASP A 398 -22.56 -26.56 -0.28
CA ASP A 398 -23.23 -25.52 -1.06
C ASP A 398 -22.53 -24.15 -1.00
N ASP A 399 -21.58 -23.94 -0.09
CA ASP A 399 -20.86 -22.67 0.11
C ASP A 399 -19.33 -22.88 0.31
N SER A 400 -18.77 -23.85 -0.39
CA SER A 400 -17.37 -24.24 -0.24
C SER A 400 -16.37 -23.09 -0.50
N ALA A 401 -16.66 -22.20 -1.45
CA ALA A 401 -15.83 -21.05 -1.75
C ALA A 401 -15.79 -20.02 -0.60
N ARG A 402 -16.93 -19.77 0.04
CA ARG A 402 -17.01 -18.86 1.18
C ARG A 402 -16.31 -19.42 2.42
N TRP A 403 -16.47 -20.72 2.65
CA TRP A 403 -15.75 -21.37 3.74
C TRP A 403 -14.23 -21.30 3.54
N GLU A 404 -13.76 -21.62 2.32
CA GLU A 404 -12.34 -21.58 2.00
C GLU A 404 -11.74 -20.20 2.22
N GLU A 405 -12.45 -19.15 1.85
CA GLU A 405 -12.06 -17.78 2.09
C GLU A 405 -11.97 -17.43 3.59
N VAL A 406 -12.94 -17.87 4.40
CA VAL A 406 -12.91 -17.70 5.86
C VAL A 406 -11.75 -18.50 6.46
N ALA A 407 -11.56 -19.75 6.03
CA ALA A 407 -10.49 -20.61 6.50
C ALA A 407 -9.11 -20.04 6.18
N LEU A 408 -8.90 -19.51 4.98
CA LEU A 408 -7.64 -18.83 4.60
C LEU A 408 -7.33 -17.66 5.53
N ARG A 409 -8.29 -16.79 5.82
CA ARG A 409 -8.11 -15.68 6.75
C ARG A 409 -7.79 -16.13 8.18
N VAL A 410 -8.44 -17.18 8.64
CA VAL A 410 -8.21 -17.75 9.97
C VAL A 410 -6.84 -18.39 10.06
N MET A 411 -6.46 -19.16 9.02
CA MET A 411 -5.15 -19.83 8.99
C MET A 411 -4.00 -18.86 8.78
N GLU A 412 -4.16 -17.79 8.01
CA GLU A 412 -3.17 -16.70 7.94
C GLU A 412 -2.91 -16.11 9.33
N ARG A 413 -3.97 -15.81 10.10
CA ARG A 413 -3.82 -15.30 11.48
C ARG A 413 -3.11 -16.30 12.37
N ALA A 414 -3.52 -17.56 12.33
CA ALA A 414 -2.90 -18.63 13.12
C ALA A 414 -1.42 -18.80 12.75
N LYS A 415 -1.08 -18.84 11.47
CA LYS A 415 0.29 -18.89 10.97
C LYS A 415 1.13 -17.73 11.49
N ARG A 416 0.63 -16.50 11.41
CA ARG A 416 1.33 -15.30 11.92
C ARG A 416 1.57 -15.38 13.42
N SER A 417 0.58 -15.81 14.19
CA SER A 417 0.70 -15.96 15.64
C SER A 417 1.75 -17.01 16.04
N LEU A 418 1.92 -18.09 15.27
CA LEU A 418 2.95 -19.09 15.51
C LEU A 418 4.40 -18.56 15.41
N SER A 419 4.60 -17.37 14.84
CA SER A 419 5.89 -16.69 14.89
C SER A 419 6.26 -16.27 16.31
N GLU A 420 5.26 -16.03 17.17
CA GLU A 420 5.43 -15.55 18.55
C GLU A 420 5.12 -16.62 19.60
N VAL A 421 4.10 -17.46 19.35
CA VAL A 421 3.67 -18.51 20.28
C VAL A 421 3.95 -19.92 19.73
N GLU A 422 3.98 -20.92 20.62
CA GLU A 422 4.25 -22.32 20.24
C GLU A 422 3.03 -23.02 19.60
N ARG A 423 1.82 -22.60 19.96
CA ARG A 423 0.58 -23.17 19.45
C ARG A 423 -0.54 -22.14 19.40
N VAL A 424 -1.47 -22.34 18.49
CA VAL A 424 -2.67 -21.50 18.32
C VAL A 424 -3.90 -22.40 18.23
N GLY A 425 -4.94 -22.12 19.00
CA GLY A 425 -6.23 -22.80 18.88
C GLY A 425 -7.03 -22.24 17.70
N VAL A 426 -7.66 -23.11 16.93
CA VAL A 426 -8.67 -22.76 15.95
C VAL A 426 -9.99 -23.34 16.40
N ARG A 427 -10.93 -22.49 16.82
CA ARG A 427 -12.27 -22.91 17.23
C ARG A 427 -13.18 -22.99 16.01
N ALA A 428 -13.79 -24.15 15.82
CA ALA A 428 -14.81 -24.39 14.82
C ALA A 428 -16.13 -24.71 15.53
N CYS A 429 -17.22 -24.06 15.14
CA CYS A 429 -18.57 -24.34 15.61
C CYS A 429 -19.46 -24.70 14.42
N GLY A 430 -20.29 -25.71 14.57
CA GLY A 430 -21.23 -26.17 13.54
C GLY A 430 -22.59 -26.50 14.11
N ASP A 431 -23.61 -26.41 13.26
CA ASP A 431 -24.94 -26.96 13.53
C ASP A 431 -24.87 -28.48 13.49
N GLU A 432 -25.60 -29.14 14.38
CA GLU A 432 -25.79 -30.58 14.33
C GLU A 432 -26.64 -30.91 13.10
N ASP A 433 -26.04 -31.56 12.10
CA ASP A 433 -26.78 -32.07 10.96
C ASP A 433 -27.70 -33.18 11.49
N LEU A 434 -29.01 -33.03 11.24
CA LEU A 434 -29.96 -34.06 11.55
C LEU A 434 -29.56 -35.32 10.79
N ALA A 435 -29.08 -36.33 11.52
CA ALA A 435 -28.68 -37.61 10.94
C ALA A 435 -29.85 -38.14 10.07
N GLU A 436 -29.56 -38.39 8.79
CA GLU A 436 -30.49 -39.22 8.01
C GLU A 436 -30.55 -40.61 8.65
N ASP A 437 -31.74 -41.17 8.76
CA ASP A 437 -32.01 -42.45 9.42
C ASP A 437 -30.99 -43.52 8.98
N GLY A 438 -29.98 -43.78 9.79
CA GLY A 438 -28.99 -44.84 9.56
C GLY A 438 -27.53 -44.48 9.77
N ASP A 439 -27.15 -43.21 9.99
CA ASP A 439 -25.78 -42.80 10.27
C ASP A 439 -25.46 -42.94 11.76
N PRO A 440 -24.32 -43.57 12.12
CA PRO A 440 -24.00 -43.87 13.53
C PRO A 440 -23.43 -42.72 14.33
N GLU A 441 -23.04 -41.60 13.73
CA GLU A 441 -22.45 -40.44 14.42
C GLU A 441 -23.01 -39.10 13.90
N PRO A 442 -23.28 -38.12 14.79
CA PRO A 442 -23.72 -36.80 14.37
C PRO A 442 -22.60 -36.10 13.59
N THR A 443 -22.95 -35.54 12.44
CA THR A 443 -22.08 -34.70 11.61
C THR A 443 -22.43 -33.24 11.84
N PHE A 444 -21.42 -32.37 11.76
CA PHE A 444 -21.58 -30.93 12.03
C PHE A 444 -21.13 -30.11 10.81
N SER A 445 -22.00 -29.28 10.28
CA SER A 445 -21.63 -28.30 9.27
C SER A 445 -20.96 -27.09 9.91
N VAL A 446 -19.73 -26.74 9.52
CA VAL A 446 -18.97 -25.64 10.13
C VAL A 446 -19.61 -24.30 9.80
N TYR A 447 -20.11 -23.62 10.83
CA TYR A 447 -20.74 -22.30 10.72
C TYR A 447 -19.80 -21.16 11.09
N GLU A 448 -18.95 -21.33 12.12
CA GLU A 448 -18.01 -20.31 12.61
C GLU A 448 -16.60 -20.87 12.75
N LEU A 449 -15.60 -20.13 12.23
CA LEU A 449 -14.18 -20.37 12.43
C LEU A 449 -13.53 -19.13 13.01
N ARG A 450 -12.70 -19.28 14.05
CA ARG A 450 -11.88 -18.18 14.59
C ARG A 450 -10.60 -18.67 15.25
N PRO A 451 -9.50 -17.93 15.18
CA PRO A 451 -8.30 -18.24 15.94
C PRO A 451 -8.48 -17.86 17.41
N LEU A 452 -7.92 -18.68 18.29
CA LEU A 452 -7.76 -18.41 19.72
C LEU A 452 -6.28 -18.13 19.97
N LEU A 453 -5.92 -16.88 20.23
CA LEU A 453 -4.53 -16.45 20.41
C LEU A 453 -3.97 -16.80 21.79
N GLU A 454 -4.84 -16.98 22.78
CA GLU A 454 -4.48 -17.39 24.14
C GLU A 454 -5.48 -18.43 24.63
N ASP A 455 -4.97 -19.36 25.45
CA ASP A 455 -5.80 -20.23 26.26
C ASP A 455 -6.30 -19.38 27.47
N ASP A 456 -7.34 -18.57 27.22
CA ASP A 456 -7.88 -17.64 28.23
C ASP A 456 -8.58 -18.37 29.38
N GLY A 457 -8.52 -19.72 29.38
CA GLY A 457 -9.16 -20.55 30.39
C GLY A 457 -10.68 -20.39 30.47
N SER A 458 -11.25 -19.53 29.63
CA SER A 458 -12.68 -19.36 29.54
C SER A 458 -13.25 -20.53 28.74
N GLN A 459 -13.84 -21.49 29.43
CA GLN A 459 -14.85 -22.36 28.82
C GLN A 459 -16.02 -21.46 28.43
N ARG A 460 -15.92 -20.82 27.27
CA ARG A 460 -17.09 -20.15 26.70
C ARG A 460 -18.09 -21.24 26.38
N GLU A 461 -19.26 -21.14 27.00
CA GLU A 461 -20.38 -22.02 26.67
C GLU A 461 -20.63 -21.98 25.17
N ASP A 462 -20.85 -23.15 24.59
CA ASP A 462 -21.21 -23.24 23.18
C ASP A 462 -22.50 -22.47 22.95
N PRO A 463 -22.63 -21.77 21.80
CA PRO A 463 -23.90 -21.13 21.47
C PRO A 463 -25.02 -22.17 21.50
N PRO A 464 -26.25 -21.83 21.99
CA PRO A 464 -27.34 -22.79 22.02
C PRO A 464 -27.62 -23.37 20.62
N GLY A 465 -27.59 -24.70 20.50
CA GLY A 465 -27.83 -25.41 19.24
C GLY A 465 -26.58 -25.59 18.36
N PHE A 466 -25.38 -25.27 18.87
CA PHE A 466 -24.11 -25.49 18.16
C PHE A 466 -23.20 -26.40 18.97
N ALA A 467 -22.50 -27.28 18.28
CA ALA A 467 -21.34 -27.97 18.84
C ALA A 467 -20.05 -27.29 18.38
N CYS A 468 -19.12 -27.08 19.32
CA CYS A 468 -17.86 -26.44 19.00
C CYS A 468 -16.67 -27.35 19.38
N THR A 469 -15.66 -27.32 18.52
CA THR A 469 -14.38 -27.98 18.81
C THR A 469 -13.23 -26.98 18.68
N THR A 470 -12.11 -27.27 19.34
CA THR A 470 -10.86 -26.50 19.19
C THR A 470 -9.78 -27.41 18.67
N VAL A 471 -9.28 -27.08 17.50
CA VAL A 471 -8.13 -27.74 16.88
C VAL A 471 -6.89 -26.91 17.19
N TRP A 472 -5.86 -27.54 17.76
CA TRP A 472 -4.60 -26.88 18.10
C TRP A 472 -3.60 -27.06 16.97
N LEU A 473 -3.16 -25.94 16.41
CA LEU A 473 -2.07 -25.86 15.44
C LEU A 473 -0.78 -25.53 16.17
N THR A 474 0.24 -26.38 16.02
CA THR A 474 1.57 -26.19 16.59
C THR A 474 2.59 -25.79 15.51
N ARG A 475 3.78 -25.32 15.92
CA ARG A 475 4.91 -25.10 15.01
C ARG A 475 5.34 -26.39 14.29
N ASP A 476 5.24 -27.54 14.95
CA ASP A 476 5.57 -28.84 14.35
C ASP A 476 4.52 -29.28 13.34
N ASP A 477 3.22 -29.01 13.60
CA ASP A 477 2.16 -29.25 12.61
C ASP A 477 2.39 -28.38 11.36
N LEU A 478 2.73 -27.10 11.52
CA LEU A 478 3.07 -26.21 10.40
C LEU A 478 4.29 -26.76 9.64
N ALA A 479 5.37 -27.11 10.32
CA ALA A 479 6.59 -27.60 9.69
C ALA A 479 6.35 -28.89 8.91
N SER A 480 5.54 -29.82 9.45
CA SER A 480 5.25 -31.10 8.81
C SER A 480 4.26 -30.95 7.66
N SER A 481 3.22 -30.15 7.81
CA SER A 481 2.20 -29.95 6.76
C SER A 481 2.71 -29.10 5.60
N CYS A 482 3.76 -28.30 5.82
CA CYS A 482 4.36 -27.43 4.82
C CYS A 482 5.78 -27.86 4.42
N SER A 483 6.20 -29.11 4.68
CA SER A 483 7.57 -29.58 4.42
C SER A 483 8.02 -29.32 2.99
N ASP A 484 7.19 -29.65 2.02
CA ASP A 484 7.49 -29.49 0.58
C ASP A 484 7.64 -28.01 0.21
N LEU A 485 6.82 -27.12 0.82
CA LEU A 485 6.92 -25.67 0.62
C LEU A 485 8.21 -25.13 1.24
N VAL A 486 8.61 -25.66 2.41
CA VAL A 486 9.87 -25.26 3.07
C VAL A 486 11.07 -25.68 2.22
N ASP A 487 11.09 -26.90 1.69
CA ASP A 487 12.18 -27.38 0.83
C ASP A 487 12.22 -26.59 -0.49
N ARG A 488 11.06 -26.30 -1.09
CA ARG A 488 10.94 -25.43 -2.25
C ARG A 488 11.44 -24.01 -1.95
N ALA A 489 11.18 -23.48 -0.75
CA ALA A 489 11.63 -22.15 -0.34
C ALA A 489 13.15 -22.06 -0.11
N MET A 490 13.83 -23.18 0.13
CA MET A 490 15.29 -23.22 0.27
C MET A 490 16.03 -23.38 -1.06
N SER A 491 15.38 -23.89 -2.11
CA SER A 491 16.01 -24.09 -3.43
C SER A 491 16.63 -22.81 -4.01
N PRO A 492 15.95 -21.64 -4.02
CA PRO A 492 16.52 -20.40 -4.55
C PRO A 492 17.76 -19.89 -3.82
N VAL A 493 18.00 -20.34 -2.57
CA VAL A 493 19.24 -19.97 -1.85
C VAL A 493 20.47 -20.54 -2.55
N SER A 494 20.44 -21.83 -2.86
CA SER A 494 21.55 -22.50 -3.57
C SER A 494 21.71 -21.95 -4.99
N GLU A 495 20.60 -21.64 -5.66
CA GLU A 495 20.62 -21.09 -7.01
C GLU A 495 21.17 -19.65 -7.03
N ALA A 496 20.83 -18.81 -6.05
CA ALA A 496 21.38 -17.46 -5.95
C ALA A 496 22.88 -17.45 -5.70
N LEU A 497 23.39 -18.35 -4.84
CA LEU A 497 24.81 -18.56 -4.61
C LEU A 497 25.54 -18.99 -5.89
N HIS A 498 24.96 -19.92 -6.63
CA HIS A 498 25.49 -20.37 -7.92
C HIS A 498 25.51 -19.22 -8.95
N ASN A 499 24.40 -18.48 -9.07
CA ASN A 499 24.31 -17.33 -9.99
C ASN A 499 25.22 -16.18 -9.61
N ALA A 500 25.65 -16.10 -8.34
CA ALA A 500 26.64 -15.14 -7.84
C ALA A 500 28.09 -15.52 -8.19
N GLY A 501 28.33 -16.63 -8.89
CA GLY A 501 29.64 -17.13 -9.26
C GLY A 501 30.14 -18.23 -8.34
N ASP A 502 29.23 -19.11 -7.92
CA ASP A 502 29.50 -20.24 -7.00
C ASP A 502 30.05 -19.78 -5.65
N VAL A 503 29.45 -18.73 -5.08
CA VAL A 503 29.82 -18.22 -3.76
C VAL A 503 29.58 -19.28 -2.71
N ASP A 504 30.61 -19.58 -1.90
CA ASP A 504 30.48 -20.55 -0.82
C ASP A 504 29.61 -19.98 0.31
N PRO A 505 28.72 -20.76 0.95
CA PRO A 505 27.97 -20.31 2.14
C PRO A 505 28.86 -19.73 3.25
N ASP A 506 30.11 -20.16 3.38
CA ASP A 506 31.08 -19.61 4.32
C ASP A 506 31.56 -18.19 3.97
N GLU A 507 31.45 -17.77 2.70
CA GLU A 507 31.78 -16.42 2.25
C GLU A 507 30.67 -15.40 2.49
N ILE A 508 29.50 -15.85 2.91
CA ILE A 508 28.39 -14.96 3.29
C ILE A 508 28.63 -14.40 4.69
N ASP A 509 28.85 -13.11 4.81
CA ASP A 509 29.05 -12.44 6.09
C ASP A 509 27.75 -12.25 6.88
N ASP A 510 26.69 -11.86 6.19
CA ASP A 510 25.39 -11.52 6.78
C ASP A 510 24.24 -12.18 6.01
N VAL A 511 23.28 -12.74 6.74
CA VAL A 511 22.01 -13.25 6.19
C VAL A 511 20.88 -12.34 6.69
N VAL A 512 20.24 -11.64 5.77
CA VAL A 512 19.17 -10.67 6.04
C VAL A 512 17.85 -11.25 5.58
N ILE A 513 16.82 -11.22 6.44
CA ILE A 513 15.47 -11.64 6.08
C ILE A 513 14.54 -10.45 5.98
N VAL A 514 13.72 -10.44 4.93
CA VAL A 514 12.64 -9.48 4.69
C VAL A 514 11.38 -10.20 4.20
N GLY A 515 10.27 -9.47 4.11
CA GLY A 515 8.97 -10.05 3.82
C GLY A 515 8.32 -10.70 5.05
N GLY A 516 7.02 -10.53 5.19
CA GLY A 516 6.28 -10.97 6.39
C GLY A 516 6.36 -12.48 6.66
N SER A 517 6.41 -13.28 5.59
CA SER A 517 6.45 -14.74 5.69
C SER A 517 7.82 -15.29 6.10
N SER A 518 8.89 -14.50 6.02
CA SER A 518 10.22 -14.86 6.53
C SER A 518 10.26 -14.99 8.07
N ARG A 519 9.23 -14.51 8.78
CA ARG A 519 9.05 -14.70 10.23
C ARG A 519 8.80 -16.14 10.62
N LEU A 520 8.41 -17.01 9.69
CA LEU A 520 8.19 -18.43 9.96
C LEU A 520 9.44 -19.06 10.59
N THR A 521 9.28 -19.59 11.79
CA THR A 521 10.40 -20.13 12.58
C THR A 521 11.11 -21.29 11.87
N VAL A 522 10.36 -22.09 11.09
CA VAL A 522 10.91 -23.17 10.27
C VAL A 522 11.83 -22.64 9.17
N ILE A 523 11.48 -21.54 8.50
CA ILE A 523 12.30 -20.92 7.45
C ILE A 523 13.59 -20.35 8.08
N ARG A 524 13.48 -19.60 9.19
CA ARG A 524 14.64 -19.04 9.89
C ARG A 524 15.61 -20.11 10.36
N ARG A 525 15.10 -21.22 10.90
CA ARG A 525 15.92 -22.36 11.29
C ARG A 525 16.66 -22.98 10.12
N ARG A 526 15.96 -23.23 9.00
CA ARG A 526 16.56 -23.81 7.77
C ARG A 526 17.62 -22.88 7.17
N LEU A 527 17.41 -21.56 7.18
CA LEU A 527 18.41 -20.60 6.75
C LEU A 527 19.64 -20.64 7.67
N SER A 528 19.46 -20.60 8.99
CA SER A 528 20.57 -20.70 9.93
C SER A 528 21.38 -22.00 9.74
N GLU A 529 20.70 -23.13 9.55
CA GLU A 529 21.33 -24.43 9.25
C GLU A 529 22.14 -24.39 7.94
N ALA A 530 21.60 -23.77 6.88
CA ALA A 530 22.29 -23.64 5.58
C ALA A 530 23.56 -22.78 5.65
N PHE A 531 23.63 -21.85 6.60
CA PHE A 531 24.79 -20.98 6.84
C PHE A 531 25.51 -21.31 8.14
N HIS A 532 25.64 -22.59 8.48
CA HIS A 532 26.45 -23.14 9.59
C HIS A 532 26.14 -22.55 10.97
N GLY A 533 24.87 -22.23 11.24
CA GLY A 533 24.41 -21.68 12.51
C GLY A 533 24.64 -20.19 12.65
N ARG A 534 24.92 -19.46 11.58
CA ARG A 534 25.00 -18.00 11.60
C ARG A 534 23.68 -17.40 12.01
N ASP A 535 23.75 -16.29 12.72
CA ASP A 535 22.58 -15.52 13.08
C ASP A 535 21.92 -14.92 11.82
N VAL A 536 20.65 -15.17 11.68
CA VAL A 536 19.83 -14.54 10.64
C VAL A 536 19.35 -13.19 11.17
N HIS A 537 19.75 -12.11 10.52
CA HIS A 537 19.38 -10.76 10.92
C HIS A 537 17.87 -10.54 10.81
N HIS A 538 17.23 -10.25 11.94
CA HIS A 538 15.79 -10.01 12.05
C HIS A 538 15.44 -8.84 12.98
N THR A 539 16.42 -7.99 13.30
CA THR A 539 16.25 -6.85 14.22
C THR A 539 15.40 -5.74 13.63
N VAL A 540 15.40 -5.58 12.32
CA VAL A 540 14.48 -4.69 11.60
C VAL A 540 13.19 -5.45 11.32
N ASN A 541 12.05 -4.78 11.45
CA ASN A 541 10.77 -5.39 11.12
C ASN A 541 10.75 -5.79 9.63
N PRO A 542 10.64 -7.10 9.30
CA PRO A 542 10.75 -7.58 7.92
C PRO A 542 9.68 -7.03 6.98
N ASP A 543 8.50 -6.66 7.52
CA ASP A 543 7.42 -6.08 6.72
C ASP A 543 7.72 -4.65 6.27
N THR A 544 8.62 -3.93 6.95
CA THR A 544 8.89 -2.51 6.71
C THR A 544 10.32 -2.22 6.28
N ALA A 545 11.20 -3.21 6.33
CA ALA A 545 12.63 -3.05 6.09
C ALA A 545 12.93 -2.39 4.73
N ILE A 546 12.28 -2.83 3.67
CA ILE A 546 12.51 -2.30 2.32
C ILE A 546 12.14 -0.80 2.25
N ALA A 547 11.01 -0.40 2.81
CA ALA A 547 10.60 1.01 2.84
C ALA A 547 11.55 1.88 3.70
N VAL A 548 12.00 1.33 4.85
CA VAL A 548 13.00 1.97 5.73
C VAL A 548 14.31 2.20 4.99
N GLY A 549 14.81 1.18 4.30
CA GLY A 549 16.04 1.29 3.51
C GLY A 549 15.89 2.26 2.33
N ALA A 550 14.74 2.24 1.66
CA ALA A 550 14.44 3.20 0.60
C ALA A 550 14.42 4.66 1.12
N ALA A 551 13.90 4.90 2.32
CA ALA A 551 13.92 6.22 2.95
C ALA A 551 15.34 6.66 3.35
N ARG A 552 16.18 5.73 3.84
CA ARG A 552 17.58 5.99 4.22
C ARG A 552 18.53 6.17 3.05
N SER A 553 18.22 5.62 1.89
CA SER A 553 19.13 5.54 0.74
C SER A 553 19.58 6.87 0.19
N TYR A 554 18.97 7.96 0.57
CA TYR A 554 19.27 9.31 0.09
C TYR A 554 19.32 10.30 1.25
N ALA A 555 20.53 10.88 1.44
CA ALA A 555 20.84 12.01 2.35
C ALA A 555 19.79 12.27 3.46
N CYS A 556 19.58 11.31 4.30
CA CYS A 556 18.69 11.41 5.43
C CYS A 556 19.30 12.27 6.57
#